data_9dee115c5eddff22d222932e676eceb5
#
_entry.id   9dee115c5eddff22d222932e676eceb5
#
_cell.length_a   1.000
_cell.length_b   1.000
_cell.length_c   1.000
_cell.angle_alpha   90.00
_cell.angle_beta   90.00
_cell.angle_gamma   90.00
#
_symmetry.space_group_name_H-M   'P 1'
#
loop_
_entity.id
_entity.type
_entity.pdbx_description
1 polymer ?
#
loop_
_entity_poly.entity_id
_entity_poly.type
_entity_poly.pdbx_seq_one_letter_code
_entity_poly.pdbx_strand_id
1 'polypeptide(L)'
;MKKIAIITGLFIASFSFAQNVVSYINKTTNNKVEREKILDAIRKEGKKQMKQEFIFKPNKFNVSSNGYAWIETEVLRKDGKKIQTEEDWMDCCHTEAFLKKTNGQWKVIEAGFFSTDVWWLSSQSKWIKQGAPKAIFE
;
A
#
# COMPACT_ATOMS: atom_id res chain seq x y z
N MET A 1 53.95 34.70 13.17
CA MET A 1 53.01 34.43 12.05
C MET A 1 51.85 33.59 12.53
N LYS A 2 50.66 34.17 12.66
CA LYS A 2 49.45 33.45 13.10
C LYS A 2 48.80 32.81 11.89
N LYS A 3 48.69 31.49 11.86
CA LYS A 3 47.92 30.73 10.82
C LYS A 3 46.43 30.76 11.19
N ILE A 4 45.64 31.42 10.36
CA ILE A 4 44.17 31.41 10.45
C ILE A 4 43.69 30.17 9.71
N ALA A 5 43.11 29.22 10.42
CA ALA A 5 42.43 28.10 9.84
C ALA A 5 40.99 28.49 9.49
N ILE A 6 40.68 28.56 8.19
CA ILE A 6 39.33 28.80 7.72
C ILE A 6 38.61 27.42 7.72
N ILE A 7 37.69 27.25 8.66
CA ILE A 7 36.79 26.10 8.69
C ILE A 7 35.62 26.40 7.75
N THR A 8 35.66 25.85 6.57
CA THR A 8 34.54 25.89 5.64
C THR A 8 33.48 24.89 6.09
N GLY A 9 32.46 25.36 6.80
CA GLY A 9 31.31 24.56 7.18
C GLY A 9 30.48 24.18 5.93
N LEU A 10 30.47 22.90 5.59
CA LEU A 10 29.62 22.37 4.53
C LEU A 10 28.17 22.29 5.06
N PHE A 11 27.33 23.26 4.70
CA PHE A 11 25.91 23.23 4.97
C PHE A 11 25.27 22.19 4.03
N ILE A 12 25.00 20.99 4.52
CA ILE A 12 24.17 20.02 3.82
C ILE A 12 22.71 20.43 4.04
N ALA A 13 22.14 21.12 3.06
CA ALA A 13 20.71 21.40 3.03
C ALA A 13 19.96 20.06 2.80
N SER A 14 19.38 19.51 3.85
CA SER A 14 18.49 18.35 3.74
C SER A 14 17.18 18.83 3.09
N PHE A 15 17.05 18.64 1.78
CA PHE A 15 15.77 18.81 1.09
C PHE A 15 14.84 17.68 1.52
N SER A 16 13.98 17.92 2.50
CA SER A 16 12.82 17.08 2.76
C SER A 16 11.84 17.26 1.62
N PHE A 17 11.86 16.36 0.63
CA PHE A 17 10.78 16.27 -0.34
C PHE A 17 9.53 15.82 0.42
N ALA A 18 8.50 16.67 0.47
CA ALA A 18 7.21 16.29 1.00
C ALA A 18 6.69 15.08 0.21
N GLN A 19 6.45 13.98 0.91
CA GLN A 19 5.92 12.76 0.29
C GLN A 19 4.44 12.96 0.02
N ASN A 20 4.10 13.20 -1.24
CA ASN A 20 2.71 13.39 -1.64
C ASN A 20 1.97 12.06 -1.65
N VAL A 21 0.81 12.05 -0.99
CA VAL A 21 -0.15 10.94 -1.01
C VAL A 21 -1.35 11.38 -1.84
N VAL A 22 -1.75 10.51 -2.78
CA VAL A 22 -2.88 10.75 -3.69
C VAL A 22 -3.86 9.59 -3.57
N SER A 23 -5.15 9.91 -3.54
CA SER A 23 -6.20 8.89 -3.56
C SER A 23 -6.43 8.36 -4.98
N TYR A 24 -6.46 7.04 -5.10
CA TYR A 24 -6.76 6.29 -6.33
C TYR A 24 -8.16 5.63 -6.29
N ILE A 25 -9.03 6.01 -5.36
CA ILE A 25 -10.40 5.49 -5.30
C ILE A 25 -11.08 5.66 -6.65
N ASN A 26 -11.06 6.88 -7.20
CA ASN A 26 -11.61 7.17 -8.51
C ASN A 26 -10.60 6.86 -9.61
N LYS A 27 -11.02 6.02 -10.57
CA LYS A 27 -10.23 5.73 -11.76
C LYS A 27 -10.25 6.94 -12.69
N THR A 28 -9.07 7.44 -13.02
CA THR A 28 -8.87 8.57 -13.94
C THR A 28 -7.95 8.16 -15.09
N THR A 29 -7.88 9.00 -16.14
CA THR A 29 -6.94 8.78 -17.24
C THR A 29 -5.50 8.71 -16.74
N ASN A 30 -5.14 9.52 -15.74
CA ASN A 30 -3.77 9.62 -15.24
C ASN A 30 -3.37 8.46 -14.33
N ASN A 31 -4.30 7.88 -13.56
CA ASN A 31 -3.98 6.84 -12.59
C ASN A 31 -4.36 5.41 -13.04
N LYS A 32 -5.14 5.25 -14.11
CA LYS A 32 -5.74 3.96 -14.50
C LYS A 32 -4.73 2.82 -14.64
N VAL A 33 -3.58 3.09 -15.22
CA VAL A 33 -2.55 2.07 -15.47
C VAL A 33 -1.89 1.64 -14.16
N GLU A 34 -1.48 2.61 -13.34
CA GLU A 34 -0.84 2.34 -12.06
C GLU A 34 -1.81 1.68 -11.06
N ARG A 35 -3.04 2.17 -11.04
CA ARG A 35 -4.14 1.60 -10.24
C ARG A 35 -4.36 0.12 -10.54
N GLU A 36 -4.41 -0.28 -11.82
CA GLU A 36 -4.58 -1.69 -12.20
C GLU A 36 -3.37 -2.53 -11.81
N LYS A 37 -2.15 -2.05 -11.98
CA LYS A 37 -0.94 -2.78 -11.54
C LYS A 37 -0.95 -3.08 -10.04
N ILE A 38 -1.43 -2.14 -9.23
CA ILE A 38 -1.56 -2.33 -7.78
C ILE A 38 -2.63 -3.39 -7.48
N LEU A 39 -3.81 -3.25 -8.09
CA LEU A 39 -4.91 -4.21 -7.90
C LEU A 39 -4.54 -5.61 -8.40
N ASP A 40 -3.79 -5.73 -9.49
CA ASP A 40 -3.32 -7.01 -10.01
C ASP A 40 -2.33 -7.70 -9.07
N ALA A 41 -1.47 -6.92 -8.40
CA ALA A 41 -0.59 -7.47 -7.37
C ALA A 41 -1.41 -8.08 -6.20
N ILE A 42 -2.48 -7.42 -5.78
CA ILE A 42 -3.37 -7.93 -4.71
C ILE A 42 -4.18 -9.12 -5.22
N ARG A 43 -4.70 -9.11 -6.46
CA ARG A 43 -5.41 -10.25 -7.07
C ARG A 43 -4.54 -11.50 -7.09
N LYS A 44 -3.28 -11.34 -7.48
CA LYS A 44 -2.30 -12.44 -7.51
C LYS A 44 -2.09 -13.04 -6.12
N GLU A 45 -1.94 -12.18 -5.11
CA GLU A 45 -1.77 -12.62 -3.73
C GLU A 45 -3.05 -13.29 -3.19
N GLY A 46 -4.22 -12.71 -3.45
CA GLY A 46 -5.51 -13.29 -3.07
C GLY A 46 -5.77 -14.65 -3.72
N LYS A 47 -5.46 -14.80 -5.02
CA LYS A 47 -5.56 -16.09 -5.70
C LYS A 47 -4.63 -17.15 -5.09
N LYS A 48 -3.43 -16.74 -4.67
CA LYS A 48 -2.48 -17.62 -4.01
C LYS A 48 -2.96 -18.08 -2.63
N GLN A 49 -3.47 -17.15 -1.81
CA GLN A 49 -3.90 -17.45 -0.44
C GLN A 49 -5.28 -18.08 -0.38
N MET A 50 -6.25 -17.55 -1.13
CA MET A 50 -7.67 -17.92 -1.01
C MET A 50 -8.16 -18.86 -2.11
N LYS A 51 -7.33 -19.16 -3.13
CA LYS A 51 -7.68 -20.03 -4.29
C LYS A 51 -8.90 -19.55 -5.07
N GLN A 52 -9.23 -18.26 -5.00
CA GLN A 52 -10.36 -17.61 -5.66
C GLN A 52 -9.89 -16.37 -6.43
N GLU A 53 -10.64 -15.99 -7.45
CA GLU A 53 -10.38 -14.77 -8.22
C GLU A 53 -11.31 -13.65 -7.77
N PHE A 54 -10.73 -12.50 -7.45
CA PHE A 54 -11.42 -11.38 -6.84
C PHE A 54 -11.54 -10.16 -7.75
N ILE A 55 -12.65 -9.44 -7.55
CA ILE A 55 -12.84 -8.06 -7.97
C ILE A 55 -12.83 -7.21 -6.70
N PHE A 56 -12.08 -6.11 -6.72
CA PHE A 56 -11.98 -5.19 -5.60
C PHE A 56 -12.79 -3.91 -5.84
N LYS A 57 -13.48 -3.47 -4.79
CA LYS A 57 -14.17 -2.18 -4.70
C LYS A 57 -13.54 -1.38 -3.57
N PRO A 58 -12.46 -0.63 -3.83
CA PRO A 58 -11.75 0.10 -2.79
C PRO A 58 -12.62 1.14 -2.09
N ASN A 59 -12.57 1.12 -0.74
CA ASN A 59 -13.11 2.16 0.14
C ASN A 59 -12.04 3.18 0.47
N LYS A 60 -10.78 2.72 0.57
CA LYS A 60 -9.58 3.54 0.67
C LYS A 60 -8.53 3.03 -0.32
N PHE A 61 -7.89 3.93 -1.03
CA PHE A 61 -6.84 3.59 -1.97
C PHE A 61 -5.88 4.76 -2.08
N ASN A 62 -4.87 4.77 -1.23
CA ASN A 62 -3.88 5.84 -1.15
C ASN A 62 -2.54 5.37 -1.73
N VAL A 63 -1.92 6.22 -2.53
CA VAL A 63 -0.63 5.95 -3.18
C VAL A 63 0.30 7.11 -2.93
N SER A 64 1.51 6.82 -2.48
CA SER A 64 2.53 7.85 -2.22
C SER A 64 3.52 7.99 -3.38
N SER A 65 4.05 9.20 -3.54
CA SER A 65 5.05 9.51 -4.57
C SER A 65 6.35 8.71 -4.44
N ASN A 66 6.66 8.22 -3.25
CA ASN A 66 7.83 7.36 -2.99
C ASN A 66 7.56 5.86 -3.09
N GLY A 67 6.44 5.47 -3.71
CA GLY A 67 6.17 4.10 -4.10
C GLY A 67 5.59 3.20 -3.02
N TYR A 68 4.75 3.72 -2.14
CA TYR A 68 3.93 2.91 -1.23
C TYR A 68 2.45 3.04 -1.57
N ALA A 69 1.69 1.99 -1.31
CA ALA A 69 0.24 2.00 -1.44
C ALA A 69 -0.42 1.33 -0.23
N TRP A 70 -1.54 1.92 0.23
CA TRP A 70 -2.43 1.35 1.23
C TRP A 70 -3.84 1.25 0.67
N ILE A 71 -4.45 0.09 0.80
CA ILE A 71 -5.78 -0.21 0.27
C ILE A 71 -6.62 -0.88 1.34
N GLU A 72 -7.85 -0.38 1.49
CA GLU A 72 -8.94 -1.06 2.17
C GLU A 72 -10.05 -1.26 1.14
N THR A 73 -10.54 -2.47 0.96
CA THR A 73 -11.44 -2.81 -0.13
C THR A 73 -12.48 -3.84 0.23
N GLU A 74 -13.70 -3.66 -0.26
CA GLU A 74 -14.66 -4.75 -0.39
C GLU A 74 -14.23 -5.70 -1.50
N VAL A 75 -14.61 -6.96 -1.35
CA VAL A 75 -14.20 -8.05 -2.24
C VAL A 75 -15.43 -8.79 -2.77
N LEU A 76 -15.42 -9.02 -4.07
CA LEU A 76 -16.40 -9.84 -4.77
C LEU A 76 -15.67 -10.95 -5.55
N ARG A 77 -16.32 -12.08 -5.79
CA ARG A 77 -15.79 -13.07 -6.72
C ARG A 77 -16.00 -12.63 -8.16
N LYS A 78 -15.00 -12.87 -9.00
CA LYS A 78 -15.03 -12.54 -10.43
C LYS A 78 -16.13 -13.29 -11.19
N ASP A 79 -16.45 -14.51 -10.77
CA ASP A 79 -17.50 -15.34 -11.35
C ASP A 79 -18.92 -15.03 -10.84
N GLY A 80 -19.07 -14.01 -9.97
CA GLY A 80 -20.34 -13.60 -9.38
C GLY A 80 -20.91 -14.53 -8.32
N LYS A 81 -20.20 -15.61 -7.97
CA LYS A 81 -20.61 -16.54 -6.92
C LYS A 81 -20.30 -15.96 -5.54
N LYS A 82 -20.90 -16.57 -4.52
CA LYS A 82 -20.60 -16.24 -3.13
C LYS A 82 -19.12 -16.54 -2.82
N ILE A 83 -18.47 -15.65 -2.11
CA ILE A 83 -17.12 -15.90 -1.60
C ILE A 83 -17.17 -17.07 -0.62
N GLN A 84 -16.18 -17.95 -0.74
CA GLN A 84 -15.97 -19.05 0.18
C GLN A 84 -14.87 -18.69 1.15
N THR A 85 -15.17 -18.79 2.44
CA THR A 85 -14.19 -18.67 3.53
C THR A 85 -13.84 -20.09 4.01
N GLU A 86 -12.56 -20.34 4.26
CA GLU A 86 -12.11 -21.68 4.70
C GLU A 86 -12.43 -21.92 6.18
N GLU A 87 -12.59 -20.84 6.96
CA GLU A 87 -12.79 -20.87 8.40
C GLU A 87 -14.02 -20.04 8.79
N ASP A 88 -14.79 -20.52 9.76
CA ASP A 88 -16.01 -19.86 10.25
C ASP A 88 -15.73 -18.50 10.92
N TRP A 89 -14.50 -18.28 11.37
CA TRP A 89 -14.07 -17.02 12.00
C TRP A 89 -13.70 -15.91 11.00
N MET A 90 -13.57 -16.24 9.70
CA MET A 90 -13.26 -15.24 8.69
C MET A 90 -14.43 -14.29 8.47
N ASP A 91 -14.14 -12.99 8.48
CA ASP A 91 -15.11 -11.94 8.24
C ASP A 91 -15.16 -11.58 6.75
N CYS A 92 -16.17 -12.12 6.10
CA CYS A 92 -16.38 -11.80 4.69
C CYS A 92 -17.02 -10.40 4.55
N CYS A 93 -16.64 -9.54 3.65
CA CYS A 93 -15.73 -9.77 2.53
C CYS A 93 -14.93 -8.50 2.29
N HIS A 94 -13.88 -8.32 3.05
CA HIS A 94 -12.99 -7.16 2.93
C HIS A 94 -11.53 -7.63 2.90
N THR A 95 -10.67 -6.75 2.43
CA THR A 95 -9.22 -6.98 2.37
C THR A 95 -8.51 -5.66 2.60
N GLU A 96 -7.46 -5.69 3.37
CA GLU A 96 -6.50 -4.62 3.50
C GLU A 96 -5.15 -5.08 2.95
N ALA A 97 -4.45 -4.19 2.27
CA ALA A 97 -3.15 -4.49 1.72
C ALA A 97 -2.19 -3.31 1.77
N PHE A 98 -0.97 -3.60 2.17
CA PHE A 98 0.17 -2.69 2.09
C PHE A 98 1.12 -3.15 1.00
N LEU A 99 1.47 -2.24 0.08
CA LEU A 99 2.32 -2.53 -1.07
C LEU A 99 3.49 -1.56 -1.16
N LYS A 100 4.55 -2.05 -1.78
CA LYS A 100 5.72 -1.24 -2.15
C LYS A 100 6.08 -1.47 -3.60
N LYS A 101 6.43 -0.38 -4.29
CA LYS A 101 6.97 -0.42 -5.64
C LYS A 101 8.49 -0.63 -5.56
N THR A 102 8.97 -1.70 -6.17
CA THR A 102 10.39 -2.04 -6.22
C THR A 102 10.77 -2.36 -7.66
N ASN A 103 11.78 -1.68 -8.20
CA ASN A 103 12.21 -1.85 -9.60
C ASN A 103 11.04 -1.72 -10.60
N GLY A 104 10.17 -0.72 -10.39
CA GLY A 104 9.01 -0.45 -11.25
C GLY A 104 7.83 -1.42 -11.08
N GLN A 105 7.93 -2.42 -10.21
CA GLN A 105 6.88 -3.42 -9.95
C GLN A 105 6.27 -3.26 -8.57
N TRP A 106 4.95 -3.33 -8.48
CA TRP A 106 4.23 -3.37 -7.22
C TRP A 106 4.28 -4.77 -6.61
N LYS A 107 4.62 -4.82 -5.33
CA LYS A 107 4.66 -6.05 -4.54
C LYS A 107 3.83 -5.86 -3.28
N VAL A 108 2.98 -6.83 -2.97
CA VAL A 108 2.30 -6.92 -1.69
C VAL A 108 3.34 -7.24 -0.63
N ILE A 109 3.45 -6.38 0.37
CA ILE A 109 4.31 -6.57 1.53
C ILE A 109 3.56 -7.35 2.59
N GLU A 110 2.30 -6.95 2.83
CA GLU A 110 1.43 -7.60 3.78
C GLU A 110 -0.02 -7.38 3.36
N ALA A 111 -0.86 -8.40 3.50
CA ALA A 111 -2.29 -8.31 3.20
C ALA A 111 -3.09 -9.23 4.12
N GLY A 112 -4.24 -8.75 4.58
CA GLY A 112 -5.24 -9.51 5.30
C GLY A 112 -6.47 -9.73 4.44
N PHE A 113 -6.75 -10.99 4.10
CA PHE A 113 -7.97 -11.37 3.41
C PHE A 113 -8.98 -11.88 4.43
N PHE A 114 -10.08 -11.14 4.59
CA PHE A 114 -11.19 -11.51 5.48
C PHE A 114 -10.78 -11.66 6.96
N SER A 115 -9.82 -10.84 7.40
CA SER A 115 -9.38 -10.81 8.79
C SER A 115 -10.42 -10.13 9.66
N THR A 116 -10.71 -10.70 10.83
CA THR A 116 -11.55 -10.08 11.86
C THR A 116 -10.82 -9.02 12.66
N ASP A 117 -9.49 -8.96 12.54
CA ASP A 117 -8.62 -8.08 13.30
C ASP A 117 -8.16 -6.86 12.49
N VAL A 118 -7.83 -5.79 13.20
CA VAL A 118 -7.11 -4.63 12.67
C VAL A 118 -5.60 -4.90 12.65
N TRP A 119 -5.20 -6.00 12.05
CA TRP A 119 -3.85 -6.58 12.03
C TRP A 119 -2.76 -5.57 11.62
N TRP A 120 -3.11 -4.63 10.74
CA TRP A 120 -2.18 -3.63 10.21
C TRP A 120 -1.70 -2.62 11.25
N LEU A 121 -2.45 -2.39 12.35
CA LEU A 121 -2.06 -1.41 13.35
C LEU A 121 -0.71 -1.73 13.98
N SER A 122 -0.41 -3.00 14.19
CA SER A 122 0.88 -3.43 14.73
C SER A 122 2.03 -3.26 13.73
N SER A 123 1.72 -3.36 12.43
CA SER A 123 2.69 -3.25 11.34
C SER A 123 2.97 -1.81 10.88
N GLN A 124 2.03 -0.88 11.07
CA GLN A 124 2.15 0.50 10.59
C GLN A 124 3.43 1.20 11.06
N SER A 125 3.77 1.09 12.33
CA SER A 125 4.98 1.71 12.89
C SER A 125 6.25 1.20 12.21
N LYS A 126 6.30 -0.09 11.85
CA LYS A 126 7.40 -0.70 11.10
C LYS A 126 7.48 -0.13 9.69
N TRP A 127 6.34 -0.04 8.99
CA TRP A 127 6.31 0.46 7.62
C TRP A 127 6.67 1.95 7.54
N ILE A 128 6.22 2.76 8.50
CA ILE A 128 6.59 4.18 8.60
C ILE A 128 8.10 4.32 8.82
N LYS A 129 8.71 3.52 9.69
CA LYS A 129 10.16 3.49 9.89
C LYS A 129 10.93 3.08 8.62
N GLN A 130 10.29 2.30 7.74
CA GLN A 130 10.85 1.89 6.45
C GLN A 130 10.64 2.93 5.33
N GLY A 131 10.00 4.06 5.62
CA GLY A 131 9.82 5.18 4.70
C GLY A 131 8.42 5.38 4.15
N ALA A 132 7.42 4.59 4.56
CA ALA A 132 6.02 4.85 4.20
C ALA A 132 5.55 6.14 4.88
N PRO A 133 4.91 7.07 4.15
CA PRO A 133 4.36 8.26 4.79
C PRO A 133 3.16 7.89 5.67
N LYS A 134 3.09 8.48 6.88
CA LYS A 134 1.97 8.23 7.79
C LYS A 134 0.61 8.52 7.14
N ALA A 135 0.52 9.58 6.36
CA ALA A 135 -0.70 10.00 5.66
C ALA A 135 -1.27 8.95 4.70
N ILE A 136 -0.52 7.90 4.33
CA ILE A 136 -1.03 6.85 3.44
C ILE A 136 -2.15 6.03 4.10
N PHE A 137 -2.16 5.97 5.43
CA PHE A 137 -3.12 5.20 6.23
C PHE A 137 -4.35 6.03 6.67
N GLU A 138 -4.35 7.36 6.44
CA GLU A 138 -5.39 8.32 6.85
C GLU A 138 -6.57 8.42 5.89
#